data_29d16af0d19826b054e8e85d4d3511e0
#
_entry.id   29d16af0d19826b054e8e85d4d3511e0
#
_cell.length_a   1.000
_cell.length_b   1.000
_cell.length_c   1.000
_cell.angle_alpha   90.00
_cell.angle_beta   90.00
_cell.angle_gamma   90.00
#
_symmetry.space_group_name_H-M   'P 1'
#
loop_
_entity.id
_entity.type
_entity.pdbx_description
1 polymer ?
#
loop_
_entity_poly.entity_id
_entity_poly.type
_entity_poly.pdbx_seq_one_letter_code
_entity_poly.pdbx_strand_id
1 'polypeptide(L)'
;MENKKYNRKEFISFLGKVGLGVAITPSFLMSCGNSNSSIISEGLSIDEINKLKKLVLKGLVASDKDDLLLTKGLDYHTLIKWNDKINDEDTFGFNCDFTCFIPFDEKYPEDGLLWVNHEYVHPLFVSNYAFGNLNQERTIEQVDKEMYNVGGSIVRIRQKKGKWEVVLNDPHNRRITAKTPISLNWHKPIKGVTTVIGTHSNCSGGITPWNTFLTCEENYDQFYGETEYQNDGTTYHRPSAFGWENFYKYPPEHYGWVVEIDPKNGAAQKHIALGRFAHECCTLFQLEDKRVVAYSGDDGNDQHLYKFISSKPNSLKEGTLYVADTKNGKWISLDWEHQPLLKSAFKNQTEVLIRAREAAKILGATELNRPEDIEIDPITGNIFISLTNNKPKGDFHGSILKIEESNNEHDSLNFRASVYMAGGGENGFSCPDNLAFDLAGNLWMTTDMSGSVMNKEEEPYMHFKNNSLFVIPRIGKDAGKIIRVANAPRDAEFTGPWFSPDGKTLFLSVQHPGEQTIDLKNPTSLWPFDKDNIPKPSVVAITGDLIERMNNLHIIEKP
;
A
#
# COMPACT_ATOMS: atom_id res chain seq x y z
N MET A 1 -16.29 -39.96 -10.20
CA MET A 1 -16.75 -38.88 -11.07
C MET A 1 -15.55 -38.38 -11.82
N GLU A 2 -15.58 -38.43 -13.16
CA GLU A 2 -14.43 -38.09 -14.00
C GLU A 2 -14.13 -36.59 -13.91
N ASN A 3 -12.88 -36.26 -13.64
CA ASN A 3 -12.34 -34.90 -13.69
C ASN A 3 -12.38 -34.39 -15.15
N LYS A 4 -13.40 -33.66 -15.51
CA LYS A 4 -13.45 -32.94 -16.78
C LYS A 4 -12.52 -31.72 -16.68
N LYS A 5 -11.35 -31.81 -17.31
CA LYS A 5 -10.51 -30.66 -17.57
C LYS A 5 -11.18 -29.81 -18.65
N TYR A 6 -11.65 -28.64 -18.28
CA TYR A 6 -12.12 -27.65 -19.25
C TYR A 6 -10.90 -26.95 -19.88
N ASN A 7 -10.91 -26.81 -21.19
CA ASN A 7 -9.96 -25.93 -21.85
C ASN A 7 -10.43 -24.47 -21.71
N ARG A 8 -9.52 -23.53 -21.87
CA ARG A 8 -9.73 -22.09 -21.68
C ARG A 8 -10.95 -21.54 -22.46
N LYS A 9 -11.24 -22.09 -23.60
CA LYS A 9 -12.38 -21.70 -24.46
C LYS A 9 -13.72 -22.18 -23.89
N GLU A 10 -13.74 -23.34 -23.28
CA GLU A 10 -14.92 -23.91 -22.61
C GLU A 10 -15.22 -23.19 -21.29
N PHE A 11 -14.20 -22.76 -20.57
CA PHE A 11 -14.31 -21.95 -19.35
C PHE A 11 -14.89 -20.56 -19.66
N ILE A 12 -14.40 -19.88 -20.71
CA ILE A 12 -14.94 -18.58 -21.15
C ILE A 12 -16.37 -18.72 -21.70
N SER A 13 -16.68 -19.82 -22.41
CA SER A 13 -18.03 -20.11 -22.87
C SER A 13 -18.99 -20.45 -21.73
N PHE A 14 -18.50 -21.02 -20.65
CA PHE A 14 -19.27 -21.27 -19.42
C PHE A 14 -19.62 -19.95 -18.71
N LEU A 15 -18.65 -19.04 -18.56
CA LEU A 15 -18.88 -17.70 -18.01
C LEU A 15 -19.87 -16.87 -18.86
N GLY A 16 -19.83 -17.00 -20.18
CA GLY A 16 -20.79 -16.33 -21.08
C GLY A 16 -22.21 -16.90 -21.07
N LYS A 17 -22.41 -18.11 -20.56
CA LYS A 17 -23.74 -18.75 -20.47
C LYS A 17 -24.42 -18.60 -19.10
N VAL A 18 -23.66 -18.27 -18.07
CA VAL A 18 -24.18 -17.98 -16.71
C VAL A 18 -24.62 -16.51 -16.58
N GLY A 19 -24.27 -15.67 -17.55
CA GLY A 19 -24.53 -14.21 -17.58
C GLY A 19 -25.94 -13.77 -17.93
N LEU A 20 -26.97 -14.62 -17.86
CA LEU A 20 -28.36 -14.21 -18.06
C LEU A 20 -29.13 -14.38 -16.73
N GLY A 21 -29.01 -13.43 -15.82
CA GLY A 21 -29.94 -13.36 -14.70
C GLY A 21 -29.50 -12.72 -13.38
N VAL A 22 -28.27 -12.26 -13.25
CA VAL A 22 -27.87 -11.49 -12.05
C VAL A 22 -27.00 -10.33 -12.54
N ALA A 23 -27.42 -9.12 -12.23
CA ALA A 23 -26.58 -7.93 -12.34
C ALA A 23 -25.43 -8.08 -11.32
N ILE A 24 -24.35 -8.71 -11.74
CA ILE A 24 -23.08 -8.72 -11.00
C ILE A 24 -22.49 -7.35 -11.27
N THR A 25 -22.54 -6.47 -10.29
CA THR A 25 -21.81 -5.21 -10.32
C THR A 25 -20.31 -5.52 -10.41
N PRO A 26 -19.59 -4.92 -11.35
CA PRO A 26 -18.16 -5.21 -11.59
C PRO A 26 -17.21 -4.60 -10.56
N SER A 27 -17.68 -4.17 -9.39
CA SER A 27 -16.86 -3.59 -8.31
C SER A 27 -15.70 -4.47 -7.86
N PHE A 28 -15.60 -5.67 -8.43
CA PHE A 28 -14.75 -6.75 -7.94
C PHE A 28 -13.34 -6.75 -8.44
N LEU A 29 -13.09 -6.00 -9.49
CA LEU A 29 -11.80 -6.04 -10.18
C LEU A 29 -11.03 -4.72 -10.07
N MET A 30 -11.42 -3.83 -9.15
CA MET A 30 -10.79 -2.52 -9.04
C MET A 30 -9.64 -2.42 -8.04
N SER A 31 -9.42 -3.36 -7.16
CA SER A 31 -8.09 -3.54 -6.59
C SER A 31 -7.19 -4.33 -7.56
N CYS A 32 -7.84 -5.03 -8.53
CA CYS A 32 -7.17 -5.75 -9.61
C CYS A 32 -8.02 -5.56 -10.87
N GLY A 33 -7.71 -4.53 -11.67
CA GLY A 33 -8.48 -4.14 -12.85
C GLY A 33 -9.05 -5.30 -13.63
N ASN A 34 -10.35 -5.47 -13.67
CA ASN A 34 -11.00 -6.15 -14.79
C ASN A 34 -12.51 -5.99 -14.86
N SER A 35 -13.00 -5.10 -15.67
CA SER A 35 -14.29 -5.25 -16.32
C SER A 35 -14.37 -4.65 -17.72
N ASN A 36 -13.23 -4.27 -18.31
CA ASN A 36 -13.23 -3.65 -19.64
C ASN A 36 -12.26 -4.27 -20.65
N SER A 37 -11.86 -5.54 -20.50
CA SER A 37 -11.06 -6.20 -21.55
C SER A 37 -11.81 -6.36 -22.88
N SER A 38 -13.14 -6.20 -22.90
CA SER A 38 -13.94 -6.24 -24.14
C SER A 38 -14.04 -4.88 -24.86
N ILE A 39 -13.86 -3.76 -24.15
CA ILE A 39 -13.99 -2.42 -24.76
C ILE A 39 -12.67 -1.96 -25.39
N ILE A 40 -11.53 -2.37 -24.84
CA ILE A 40 -10.21 -1.98 -25.35
C ILE A 40 -9.80 -2.79 -26.59
N SER A 41 -10.37 -3.97 -26.82
CA SER A 41 -9.95 -4.86 -27.92
C SER A 41 -10.58 -4.55 -29.28
N GLU A 42 -11.58 -3.68 -29.38
CA GLU A 42 -12.31 -3.44 -30.64
C GLU A 42 -11.75 -2.28 -31.48
N GLY A 43 -10.61 -1.69 -31.14
CA GLY A 43 -10.14 -0.47 -31.79
C GLY A 43 -8.73 -0.46 -32.38
N LEU A 44 -7.85 -1.45 -32.10
CA LEU A 44 -6.48 -1.38 -32.59
C LEU A 44 -6.37 -1.88 -34.06
N SER A 45 -5.71 -1.08 -34.87
CA SER A 45 -5.34 -1.46 -36.22
C SER A 45 -4.25 -2.55 -36.24
N ILE A 46 -4.14 -3.28 -37.37
CA ILE A 46 -3.08 -4.30 -37.58
C ILE A 46 -1.68 -3.69 -37.40
N ASP A 47 -1.50 -2.43 -37.78
CA ASP A 47 -0.22 -1.72 -37.60
C ASP A 47 0.10 -1.45 -36.14
N GLU A 48 -0.89 -1.12 -35.30
CA GLU A 48 -0.72 -0.94 -33.86
C GLU A 48 -0.39 -2.28 -33.19
N ILE A 49 -1.08 -3.36 -33.51
CA ILE A 49 -0.76 -4.71 -33.05
C ILE A 49 0.69 -5.10 -33.44
N ASN A 50 1.11 -4.79 -34.65
CA ASN A 50 2.47 -5.06 -35.11
C ASN A 50 3.51 -4.20 -34.37
N LYS A 51 3.16 -2.97 -33.98
CA LYS A 51 4.01 -2.12 -33.13
C LYS A 51 4.12 -2.68 -31.72
N LEU A 52 3.01 -3.17 -31.11
CA LEU A 52 3.03 -3.84 -29.80
C LEU A 52 3.93 -5.10 -29.82
N LYS A 53 3.81 -5.94 -30.82
CA LYS A 53 4.66 -7.14 -31.00
C LYS A 53 6.16 -6.80 -31.08
N LYS A 54 6.50 -5.59 -31.50
CA LYS A 54 7.88 -5.09 -31.64
C LYS A 54 8.30 -4.17 -30.48
N LEU A 55 7.41 -3.93 -29.53
CA LEU A 55 7.72 -3.06 -28.39
C LEU A 55 8.93 -3.63 -27.62
N VAL A 56 9.92 -2.80 -27.45
CA VAL A 56 11.06 -3.03 -26.56
C VAL A 56 11.13 -1.83 -25.62
N LEU A 57 11.08 -2.12 -24.34
CA LEU A 57 11.13 -1.09 -23.32
C LEU A 57 12.56 -0.59 -23.15
N LYS A 58 12.72 0.73 -23.09
CA LYS A 58 14.01 1.34 -22.85
C LYS A 58 14.06 1.85 -21.43
N GLY A 59 14.69 1.09 -20.55
CA GLY A 59 14.85 1.47 -19.14
C GLY A 59 15.77 2.68 -18.96
N LEU A 60 15.67 3.28 -17.78
CA LEU A 60 16.58 4.31 -17.27
C LEU A 60 17.78 3.66 -16.58
N VAL A 61 18.88 4.39 -16.57
CA VAL A 61 19.98 4.12 -15.63
C VAL A 61 19.66 4.70 -14.25
N ALA A 62 20.27 4.17 -13.21
CA ALA A 62 20.17 4.71 -11.87
C ALA A 62 20.68 6.16 -11.83
N SER A 63 20.05 7.04 -11.07
CA SER A 63 20.36 8.46 -10.99
C SER A 63 20.29 8.96 -9.55
N ASP A 64 21.22 9.87 -9.20
CA ASP A 64 21.25 10.60 -7.92
C ASP A 64 20.82 12.06 -8.07
N LYS A 65 20.22 12.41 -9.20
CA LYS A 65 19.71 13.77 -9.45
C LYS A 65 18.53 14.07 -8.54
N ASP A 66 18.46 15.31 -8.10
CA ASP A 66 17.31 15.85 -7.38
C ASP A 66 16.19 16.23 -8.38
N ASP A 67 15.60 15.22 -9.02
CA ASP A 67 14.52 15.41 -9.99
C ASP A 67 13.75 14.10 -10.19
N LEU A 68 12.47 14.19 -10.54
CA LEU A 68 11.69 13.05 -11.00
C LEU A 68 12.00 12.80 -12.48
N LEU A 69 12.74 11.74 -12.74
CA LEU A 69 13.14 11.35 -14.10
C LEU A 69 12.26 10.22 -14.62
N LEU A 70 11.75 10.36 -15.84
CA LEU A 70 10.93 9.36 -16.50
C LEU A 70 11.60 8.84 -17.78
N THR A 71 11.35 7.56 -18.10
CA THR A 71 11.75 7.01 -19.39
C THR A 71 10.94 7.64 -20.53
N LYS A 72 11.53 7.61 -21.74
CA LYS A 72 10.88 8.16 -22.93
C LYS A 72 9.51 7.52 -23.19
N GLY A 73 8.52 8.36 -23.41
CA GLY A 73 7.13 7.96 -23.62
C GLY A 73 6.26 8.02 -22.36
N LEU A 74 6.84 8.48 -21.26
CA LEU A 74 6.13 8.89 -20.06
C LEU A 74 6.31 10.39 -19.83
N ASP A 75 5.27 11.04 -19.34
CA ASP A 75 5.24 12.42 -18.86
C ASP A 75 4.50 12.47 -17.53
N TYR A 76 4.76 13.50 -16.71
CA TYR A 76 4.03 13.68 -15.45
C TYR A 76 3.63 15.12 -15.22
N HIS A 77 2.68 15.31 -14.34
CA HIS A 77 2.45 16.60 -13.69
C HIS A 77 2.13 16.38 -12.21
N THR A 78 2.53 17.32 -11.38
CA THR A 78 2.15 17.35 -9.97
C THR A 78 0.65 17.64 -9.88
N LEU A 79 -0.08 16.71 -9.25
CA LEU A 79 -1.53 16.79 -9.06
C LEU A 79 -1.86 17.62 -7.81
N ILE A 80 -1.20 17.30 -6.71
CA ILE A 80 -1.36 17.96 -5.41
C ILE A 80 -0.10 17.76 -4.58
N LYS A 81 0.23 18.72 -3.73
CA LYS A 81 1.40 18.68 -2.85
C LYS A 81 1.08 19.20 -1.46
N TRP A 82 1.95 18.89 -0.52
CA TRP A 82 1.85 19.37 0.85
C TRP A 82 1.53 20.87 0.94
N ASN A 83 0.57 21.22 1.82
CA ASN A 83 0.00 22.56 2.04
C ASN A 83 -0.86 23.13 0.89
N ASP A 84 -1.06 22.43 -0.22
CA ASP A 84 -2.07 22.85 -1.18
C ASP A 84 -3.46 22.81 -0.53
N LYS A 85 -4.28 23.82 -0.80
CA LYS A 85 -5.68 23.83 -0.33
C LYS A 85 -6.49 22.74 -1.01
N ILE A 86 -7.30 22.05 -0.22
CA ILE A 86 -8.32 21.11 -0.73
C ILE A 86 -9.73 21.68 -0.58
N ASN A 87 -9.93 22.55 0.44
CA ASN A 87 -11.10 23.36 0.67
C ASN A 87 -10.72 24.65 1.43
N ASP A 88 -11.70 25.43 1.91
CA ASP A 88 -11.41 26.69 2.61
C ASP A 88 -10.76 26.48 3.98
N GLU A 89 -10.98 25.32 4.62
CA GLU A 89 -10.53 25.00 5.97
C GLU A 89 -9.29 24.09 5.99
N ASP A 90 -9.18 23.17 5.03
CA ASP A 90 -8.18 22.10 5.02
C ASP A 90 -7.13 22.27 3.93
N THR A 91 -5.92 21.83 4.28
CA THR A 91 -4.81 21.67 3.34
C THR A 91 -4.40 20.20 3.24
N PHE A 92 -3.76 19.84 2.13
CA PHE A 92 -3.17 18.53 1.90
C PHE A 92 -2.04 18.27 2.90
N GLY A 93 -1.99 17.07 3.48
CA GLY A 93 -1.06 16.70 4.55
C GLY A 93 0.37 16.51 4.09
N PHE A 94 1.24 16.22 5.04
CA PHE A 94 2.65 15.93 4.79
C PHE A 94 2.82 14.45 4.41
N ASN A 95 3.94 14.12 3.80
CA ASN A 95 4.41 12.74 3.55
C ASN A 95 3.35 11.84 2.91
N CYS A 96 2.93 12.24 1.69
CA CYS A 96 1.98 11.43 0.93
C CYS A 96 2.56 10.04 0.64
N ASP A 97 1.73 9.03 0.84
CA ASP A 97 2.06 7.63 0.66
C ASP A 97 1.02 6.95 -0.25
N PHE A 98 0.46 5.83 0.15
CA PHE A 98 -0.53 5.10 -0.63
C PHE A 98 -1.58 6.00 -1.27
N THR A 99 -1.86 5.74 -2.53
CA THR A 99 -2.94 6.39 -3.26
C THR A 99 -3.95 5.35 -3.74
N CYS A 100 -5.23 5.69 -3.73
CA CYS A 100 -6.23 4.92 -4.46
C CYS A 100 -7.38 5.80 -4.93
N PHE A 101 -8.03 5.42 -6.02
CA PHE A 101 -9.03 6.23 -6.68
C PHE A 101 -10.33 5.45 -6.86
N ILE A 102 -11.46 6.06 -6.45
CA ILE A 102 -12.81 5.54 -6.66
C ILE A 102 -13.56 6.52 -7.58
N PRO A 103 -13.96 6.12 -8.80
CA PRO A 103 -14.78 6.96 -9.67
C PRO A 103 -16.19 7.13 -9.08
N PHE A 104 -16.83 8.26 -9.30
CA PHE A 104 -18.24 8.46 -8.92
C PHE A 104 -19.18 7.58 -9.73
N ASP A 105 -18.85 7.35 -10.99
CA ASP A 105 -19.58 6.49 -11.91
C ASP A 105 -18.56 5.76 -12.80
N GLU A 106 -18.67 4.45 -12.89
CA GLU A 106 -17.78 3.63 -13.73
C GLU A 106 -17.82 4.01 -15.23
N LYS A 107 -18.91 4.65 -15.66
CA LYS A 107 -19.04 5.18 -17.03
C LYS A 107 -18.24 6.45 -17.26
N TYR A 108 -17.85 7.14 -16.19
CA TYR A 108 -17.11 8.40 -16.21
C TYR A 108 -15.87 8.28 -15.32
N PRO A 109 -14.93 7.39 -15.67
CA PRO A 109 -13.77 7.06 -14.83
C PRO A 109 -12.80 8.23 -14.65
N GLU A 110 -13.04 9.34 -15.33
CA GLU A 110 -12.27 10.57 -15.27
C GLU A 110 -12.70 11.55 -14.16
N ASP A 111 -13.66 11.19 -13.31
CA ASP A 111 -14.14 12.01 -12.17
C ASP A 111 -14.42 11.13 -10.96
N GLY A 112 -13.77 11.43 -9.82
CA GLY A 112 -13.94 10.62 -8.62
C GLY A 112 -13.15 11.13 -7.42
N LEU A 113 -13.02 10.28 -6.42
CA LEU A 113 -12.34 10.57 -5.17
C LEU A 113 -11.01 9.85 -5.11
N LEU A 114 -9.95 10.61 -4.92
CA LEU A 114 -8.62 10.13 -4.60
C LEU A 114 -8.45 10.12 -3.08
N TRP A 115 -8.12 8.97 -2.52
CA TRP A 115 -7.56 8.86 -1.18
C TRP A 115 -6.04 8.94 -1.26
N VAL A 116 -5.42 9.64 -0.31
CA VAL A 116 -3.96 9.69 -0.16
C VAL A 116 -3.63 9.58 1.32
N ASN A 117 -2.79 8.63 1.67
CA ASN A 117 -2.22 8.50 3.01
C ASN A 117 -1.22 9.63 3.30
N HIS A 118 -1.08 9.97 4.58
CA HIS A 118 -0.04 10.85 5.12
C HIS A 118 0.58 10.13 6.32
N GLU A 119 1.68 9.45 6.08
CA GLU A 119 2.24 8.47 7.00
C GLU A 119 2.83 9.11 8.26
N TYR A 120 3.94 9.81 8.13
CA TYR A 120 4.60 10.47 9.26
C TYR A 120 4.97 11.93 8.93
N VAL A 121 5.56 12.63 9.85
CA VAL A 121 5.97 14.02 9.68
C VAL A 121 7.49 14.15 9.76
N HIS A 122 8.02 15.13 9.05
CA HIS A 122 9.34 15.67 9.34
C HIS A 122 9.16 16.91 10.22
N PRO A 123 9.39 16.85 11.55
CA PRO A 123 9.05 17.94 12.46
C PRO A 123 9.73 19.26 12.13
N LEU A 124 10.95 19.24 11.55
CA LEU A 124 11.63 20.45 11.12
C LEU A 124 10.82 21.22 10.07
N PHE A 125 10.22 20.53 9.09
CA PHE A 125 9.37 21.16 8.07
C PHE A 125 8.00 21.54 8.61
N VAL A 126 7.34 20.61 9.32
CA VAL A 126 5.93 20.75 9.71
C VAL A 126 5.75 21.70 10.90
N SER A 127 6.55 21.55 11.95
CA SER A 127 6.38 22.25 13.22
C SER A 127 7.56 23.15 13.64
N ASN A 128 8.59 23.22 12.78
CA ASN A 128 9.85 23.90 13.08
C ASN A 128 10.50 23.41 14.38
N TYR A 129 10.39 22.09 14.64
CA TYR A 129 11.01 21.41 15.77
C TYR A 129 12.18 20.55 15.26
N ALA A 130 13.39 20.86 15.75
CA ALA A 130 14.58 20.10 15.41
C ALA A 130 14.75 18.90 16.38
N PHE A 131 14.58 17.68 15.89
CA PHE A 131 14.84 16.48 16.67
C PHE A 131 16.27 16.46 17.22
N GLY A 132 16.40 16.04 18.48
CA GLY A 132 17.69 15.94 19.15
C GLY A 132 18.29 17.28 19.60
N ASN A 133 17.61 18.40 19.37
CA ASN A 133 18.03 19.68 19.93
C ASN A 133 17.63 19.78 21.41
N LEU A 134 18.55 19.43 22.30
CA LEU A 134 18.34 19.46 23.75
C LEU A 134 18.03 20.87 24.32
N ASN A 135 18.21 21.93 23.53
CA ASN A 135 17.94 23.31 23.93
C ASN A 135 16.55 23.80 23.47
N GLN A 136 15.79 22.99 22.79
CA GLN A 136 14.44 23.34 22.33
C GLN A 136 13.40 22.48 23.04
N GLU A 137 12.62 23.08 23.95
CA GLU A 137 11.43 22.44 24.50
C GLU A 137 10.35 22.36 23.40
N ARG A 138 9.77 21.17 23.22
CA ARG A 138 8.66 20.95 22.29
C ARG A 138 7.37 21.45 22.91
N THR A 139 6.53 22.11 22.13
CA THR A 139 5.23 22.63 22.57
C THR A 139 4.06 21.78 22.09
N ILE A 140 2.91 21.91 22.75
CA ILE A 140 1.69 21.20 22.34
C ILE A 140 1.20 21.68 20.97
N GLU A 141 1.39 22.96 20.63
CA GLU A 141 1.02 23.50 19.31
C GLU A 141 1.86 22.91 18.19
N GLN A 142 3.13 22.57 18.46
CA GLN A 142 3.98 21.86 17.52
C GLN A 142 3.46 20.44 17.27
N VAL A 143 3.14 19.72 18.35
CA VAL A 143 2.54 18.38 18.26
C VAL A 143 1.17 18.43 17.55
N ASP A 144 0.35 19.44 17.83
CA ASP A 144 -0.94 19.64 17.17
C ASP A 144 -0.82 19.83 15.64
N LYS A 145 0.21 20.56 15.20
CA LYS A 145 0.50 20.70 13.75
C LYS A 145 0.93 19.38 13.13
N GLU A 146 1.73 18.60 13.84
CA GLU A 146 2.17 17.28 13.38
C GLU A 146 0.99 16.32 13.30
N MET A 147 0.15 16.25 14.33
CA MET A 147 -1.08 15.44 14.35
C MET A 147 -2.05 15.80 13.22
N TYR A 148 -2.11 17.08 12.80
CA TYR A 148 -2.91 17.51 11.66
C TYR A 148 -2.31 17.03 10.32
N ASN A 149 -1.01 16.90 10.21
CA ASN A 149 -0.32 16.59 8.97
C ASN A 149 -0.20 15.10 8.62
N VAL A 150 -0.61 14.20 9.53
CA VAL A 150 -0.68 12.74 9.31
C VAL A 150 -2.12 12.25 9.08
N GLY A 151 -2.28 10.96 8.80
CA GLY A 151 -3.57 10.33 8.53
C GLY A 151 -3.83 10.21 7.04
N GLY A 152 -4.80 10.93 6.49
CA GLY A 152 -5.05 10.93 5.05
C GLY A 152 -5.94 12.07 4.57
N SER A 153 -6.05 12.17 3.25
CA SER A 153 -6.90 13.13 2.55
C SER A 153 -7.84 12.44 1.58
N ILE A 154 -9.11 12.83 1.58
CA ILE A 154 -10.04 12.57 0.48
C ILE A 154 -10.08 13.83 -0.38
N VAL A 155 -9.77 13.70 -1.67
CA VAL A 155 -9.74 14.81 -2.60
C VAL A 155 -10.48 14.43 -3.89
N ARG A 156 -11.48 15.21 -4.27
CA ARG A 156 -12.09 15.04 -5.59
C ARG A 156 -11.12 15.50 -6.66
N ILE A 157 -10.84 14.60 -7.60
CA ILE A 157 -10.04 14.89 -8.79
C ILE A 157 -10.85 14.60 -10.05
N ARG A 158 -10.57 15.35 -11.10
CA ARG A 158 -11.23 15.17 -12.39
C ARG A 158 -10.25 15.42 -13.53
N GLN A 159 -10.37 14.64 -14.58
CA GLN A 159 -9.61 14.87 -15.79
C GLN A 159 -10.28 15.95 -16.66
N LYS A 160 -9.51 16.95 -17.08
CA LYS A 160 -9.95 18.00 -17.97
C LYS A 160 -8.94 18.19 -19.08
N LYS A 161 -9.36 18.00 -20.33
CA LYS A 161 -8.47 18.07 -21.51
C LYS A 161 -7.24 17.15 -21.38
N GLY A 162 -7.44 15.93 -20.87
CA GLY A 162 -6.37 14.95 -20.68
C GLY A 162 -5.45 15.18 -19.48
N LYS A 163 -5.71 16.17 -18.63
CA LYS A 163 -4.93 16.47 -17.43
C LYS A 163 -5.80 16.36 -16.19
N TRP A 164 -5.31 15.67 -15.17
CA TRP A 164 -5.99 15.57 -13.87
C TRP A 164 -5.83 16.87 -13.07
N GLU A 165 -6.89 17.31 -12.45
CA GLU A 165 -6.92 18.50 -11.59
C GLU A 165 -7.77 18.25 -10.33
N VAL A 166 -7.40 18.89 -9.23
CA VAL A 166 -8.19 18.90 -7.99
C VAL A 166 -9.42 19.78 -8.19
N VAL A 167 -10.58 19.29 -7.78
CA VAL A 167 -11.83 20.07 -7.69
C VAL A 167 -11.88 20.71 -6.31
N LEU A 168 -11.42 21.95 -6.20
CA LEU A 168 -11.37 22.69 -4.93
C LEU A 168 -12.78 22.90 -4.35
N ASN A 169 -12.86 22.91 -3.02
CA ASN A 169 -14.08 23.14 -2.27
C ASN A 169 -15.23 22.15 -2.59
N ASP A 170 -14.87 20.97 -3.12
CA ASP A 170 -15.86 19.91 -3.23
C ASP A 170 -16.28 19.43 -1.83
N PRO A 171 -17.55 19.14 -1.57
CA PRO A 171 -18.03 18.73 -0.24
C PRO A 171 -17.44 17.39 0.24
N HIS A 172 -16.83 16.59 -0.63
CA HIS A 172 -16.12 15.37 -0.24
C HIS A 172 -14.69 15.64 0.24
N ASN A 173 -14.08 16.76 -0.16
CA ASN A 173 -12.69 17.08 0.22
C ASN A 173 -12.57 17.27 1.73
N ARG A 174 -11.74 16.45 2.37
CA ARG A 174 -11.55 16.47 3.83
C ARG A 174 -10.28 15.78 4.26
N ARG A 175 -9.90 16.06 5.49
CA ARG A 175 -8.82 15.39 6.19
C ARG A 175 -9.37 14.37 7.20
N ILE A 176 -8.71 13.22 7.29
CA ILE A 176 -8.79 12.27 8.39
C ILE A 176 -7.41 12.28 9.04
N THR A 177 -7.32 12.68 10.32
CA THR A 177 -6.03 13.01 10.94
C THR A 177 -5.82 12.25 12.25
N ALA A 178 -4.66 12.44 12.89
CA ALA A 178 -4.41 11.94 14.24
C ALA A 178 -5.31 12.61 15.33
N LYS A 179 -6.23 13.50 14.94
CA LYS A 179 -7.21 14.14 15.82
C LYS A 179 -8.65 13.72 15.55
N THR A 180 -8.91 12.95 14.50
CA THR A 180 -10.26 12.50 14.09
C THR A 180 -10.77 11.41 15.03
N PRO A 181 -11.98 11.51 15.61
CA PRO A 181 -12.59 10.40 16.35
C PRO A 181 -12.90 9.22 15.43
N ILE A 182 -12.46 8.02 15.79
CA ILE A 182 -12.60 6.79 15.00
C ILE A 182 -13.20 5.68 15.86
N SER A 183 -14.25 5.04 15.38
CA SER A 183 -14.89 3.93 16.10
C SER A 183 -14.06 2.65 16.01
N LEU A 184 -14.08 1.83 17.07
CA LEU A 184 -13.52 0.48 17.05
C LEU A 184 -14.60 -0.50 16.58
N ASN A 185 -14.38 -1.15 15.46
CA ASN A 185 -15.28 -2.18 14.94
C ASN A 185 -15.04 -3.52 15.64
N TRP A 186 -15.44 -3.58 16.91
CA TRP A 186 -15.28 -4.74 17.78
C TRP A 186 -16.39 -4.79 18.84
N HIS A 187 -16.65 -5.98 19.36
CA HIS A 187 -17.71 -6.21 20.36
C HIS A 187 -17.31 -5.89 21.80
N LYS A 188 -16.01 -5.57 22.04
CA LYS A 188 -15.47 -5.22 23.36
C LYS A 188 -14.67 -3.91 23.29
N PRO A 189 -14.70 -3.09 24.35
CA PRO A 189 -13.80 -1.95 24.45
C PRO A 189 -12.32 -2.36 24.43
N ILE A 190 -11.48 -1.55 23.78
CA ILE A 190 -10.02 -1.64 23.86
C ILE A 190 -9.53 -0.56 24.82
N LYS A 191 -8.80 -0.98 25.87
CA LYS A 191 -8.38 -0.06 26.96
C LYS A 191 -9.54 0.82 27.49
N GLY A 192 -10.73 0.24 27.58
CA GLY A 192 -11.91 0.86 28.18
C GLY A 192 -12.74 1.76 27.26
N VAL A 193 -12.39 1.89 25.97
CA VAL A 193 -13.12 2.74 25.01
C VAL A 193 -13.56 1.98 23.76
N THR A 194 -14.60 2.50 23.09
CA THR A 194 -15.12 2.01 21.80
C THR A 194 -14.90 3.02 20.67
N THR A 195 -14.37 4.20 21.00
CA THR A 195 -13.95 5.24 20.05
C THR A 195 -12.60 5.75 20.50
N VAL A 196 -11.66 5.82 19.58
CA VAL A 196 -10.30 6.29 19.78
C VAL A 196 -10.06 7.59 19.03
N ILE A 197 -9.00 8.31 19.38
CA ILE A 197 -8.65 9.55 18.70
C ILE A 197 -7.53 9.29 17.72
N GLY A 198 -7.83 9.52 16.44
CA GLY A 198 -6.89 9.62 15.37
C GLY A 198 -6.44 8.32 14.72
N THR A 199 -5.79 8.53 13.58
CA THR A 199 -4.98 7.57 12.84
C THR A 199 -3.68 8.24 12.40
N HIS A 200 -2.62 7.50 12.35
CA HIS A 200 -1.27 7.94 11.95
C HIS A 200 -0.45 6.74 11.49
N SER A 201 0.74 6.98 10.97
CA SER A 201 1.57 5.93 10.35
C SER A 201 0.82 5.19 9.23
N ASN A 202 0.01 5.94 8.50
CA ASN A 202 -0.81 5.42 7.43
C ASN A 202 0.08 5.18 6.20
N CYS A 203 0.64 3.98 6.09
CA CYS A 203 1.57 3.59 5.03
C CYS A 203 0.82 3.19 3.75
N SER A 204 0.55 1.92 3.50
CA SER A 204 -0.23 1.49 2.35
C SER A 204 -1.72 1.26 2.73
N GLY A 205 -2.47 0.50 1.95
CA GLY A 205 -3.89 0.34 2.19
C GLY A 205 -4.58 -0.61 1.22
N GLY A 206 -5.79 -0.24 0.78
CA GLY A 206 -6.59 -0.99 -0.18
C GLY A 206 -7.95 -0.37 -0.43
N ILE A 207 -8.76 -1.04 -1.24
CA ILE A 207 -10.17 -0.70 -1.49
C ILE A 207 -11.05 -1.90 -1.18
N THR A 208 -12.16 -1.65 -0.50
CA THR A 208 -13.14 -2.71 -0.27
C THR A 208 -14.03 -2.93 -1.50
N PRO A 209 -14.60 -4.14 -1.66
CA PRO A 209 -15.59 -4.40 -2.71
C PRO A 209 -16.88 -3.58 -2.61
N TRP A 210 -17.09 -2.87 -1.51
CA TRP A 210 -18.22 -1.95 -1.31
C TRP A 210 -17.82 -0.48 -1.38
N ASN A 211 -16.67 -0.21 -2.03
CA ASN A 211 -16.16 1.12 -2.35
C ASN A 211 -15.90 2.02 -1.13
N THR A 212 -15.21 1.49 -0.12
CA THR A 212 -14.59 2.27 0.95
C THR A 212 -13.06 2.17 0.85
N PHE A 213 -12.37 3.19 1.34
CA PHE A 213 -10.92 3.17 1.44
C PHE A 213 -10.48 2.39 2.67
N LEU A 214 -9.40 1.63 2.53
CA LEU A 214 -8.65 1.09 3.65
C LEU A 214 -7.30 1.80 3.75
N THR A 215 -6.90 2.14 4.95
CA THR A 215 -5.57 2.65 5.28
C THR A 215 -5.00 1.86 6.45
N CYS A 216 -3.71 1.66 6.46
CA CYS A 216 -3.03 0.72 7.33
C CYS A 216 -2.07 1.45 8.25
N GLU A 217 -2.22 1.27 9.56
CA GLU A 217 -1.33 1.85 10.56
C GLU A 217 -0.10 0.95 10.73
N GLU A 218 1.03 1.36 10.20
CA GLU A 218 2.27 0.57 10.16
C GLU A 218 3.19 0.92 11.35
N ASN A 219 3.94 2.00 11.31
CA ASN A 219 4.91 2.43 12.32
C ASN A 219 4.25 3.12 13.54
N TYR A 220 3.13 2.59 14.01
CA TYR A 220 2.27 3.19 15.04
C TYR A 220 2.96 3.43 16.38
N ASP A 221 3.95 2.64 16.72
CA ASP A 221 4.69 2.73 17.99
C ASP A 221 5.65 3.94 18.05
N GLN A 222 5.92 4.57 16.90
CA GLN A 222 6.79 5.74 16.85
C GLN A 222 6.15 7.01 17.45
N PHE A 223 4.84 7.08 17.63
CA PHE A 223 4.13 8.28 18.08
C PHE A 223 3.70 8.25 19.54
N TYR A 224 3.16 7.10 20.01
CA TYR A 224 2.69 6.91 21.39
C TYR A 224 3.43 5.78 22.12
N GLY A 225 4.50 5.25 21.55
CA GLY A 225 5.25 4.14 22.09
C GLY A 225 4.54 2.80 22.01
N GLU A 226 4.98 1.83 22.80
CA GLU A 226 4.42 0.49 22.78
C GLU A 226 4.25 -0.07 24.20
N THR A 227 3.21 -0.86 24.40
CA THR A 227 3.01 -1.66 25.60
C THR A 227 3.71 -3.00 25.46
N GLU A 228 4.81 -3.18 26.16
CA GLU A 228 5.53 -4.46 26.23
C GLU A 228 4.99 -5.33 27.33
N TYR A 229 4.50 -6.52 26.99
CA TYR A 229 3.96 -7.50 27.92
C TYR A 229 5.07 -8.43 28.42
N GLN A 230 5.29 -8.49 29.74
CA GLN A 230 6.33 -9.29 30.35
C GLN A 230 5.83 -10.68 30.72
N ASN A 231 6.74 -11.66 30.84
CA ASN A 231 6.43 -13.04 31.20
C ASN A 231 5.79 -13.21 32.60
N ASP A 232 6.04 -12.25 33.50
CA ASP A 232 5.46 -12.22 34.84
C ASP A 232 4.06 -11.60 34.91
N GLY A 233 3.50 -11.20 33.74
CA GLY A 233 2.20 -10.57 33.61
C GLY A 233 2.19 -9.07 33.84
N THR A 234 3.34 -8.44 34.11
CA THR A 234 3.48 -6.98 34.17
C THR A 234 3.58 -6.38 32.76
N THR A 235 3.44 -5.07 32.67
CA THR A 235 3.63 -4.33 31.41
C THR A 235 4.63 -3.20 31.59
N TYR A 236 5.39 -2.93 30.55
CA TYR A 236 6.29 -1.79 30.46
C TYR A 236 5.87 -0.92 29.27
N HIS A 237 5.86 0.39 29.44
CA HIS A 237 5.64 1.33 28.36
C HIS A 237 6.97 1.72 27.75
N ARG A 238 7.25 1.28 26.51
CA ARG A 238 8.40 1.72 25.73
C ARG A 238 8.08 3.08 25.11
N PRO A 239 8.87 4.14 25.41
CA PRO A 239 8.63 5.47 24.86
C PRO A 239 8.72 5.50 23.33
N SER A 240 8.00 6.43 22.73
CA SER A 240 8.01 6.64 21.28
C SER A 240 9.19 7.51 20.83
N ALA A 241 9.48 7.47 19.53
CA ALA A 241 10.46 8.37 18.91
C ALA A 241 9.94 9.80 18.82
N PHE A 242 8.65 9.98 18.47
CA PHE A 242 8.03 11.30 18.31
C PHE A 242 7.60 11.95 19.63
N GLY A 243 7.43 11.19 20.71
CA GLY A 243 7.14 11.71 22.05
C GLY A 243 5.77 12.37 22.19
N TRP A 244 4.78 12.03 21.36
CA TRP A 244 3.44 12.59 21.48
C TRP A 244 2.75 12.16 22.78
N GLU A 245 3.10 11.02 23.33
CA GLU A 245 2.62 10.54 24.64
C GLU A 245 2.98 11.47 25.81
N ASN A 246 3.93 12.39 25.62
CA ASN A 246 4.23 13.40 26.64
C ASN A 246 3.13 14.46 26.74
N PHE A 247 2.37 14.68 25.65
CA PHE A 247 1.31 15.68 25.54
C PHE A 247 -0.09 15.05 25.59
N TYR A 248 -0.28 13.91 24.92
CA TYR A 248 -1.56 13.20 24.80
C TYR A 248 -1.40 11.77 25.32
N LYS A 249 -2.17 11.41 26.35
CA LYS A 249 -2.04 10.12 27.05
C LYS A 249 -2.94 9.04 26.41
N TYR A 250 -2.77 8.80 25.10
CA TYR A 250 -3.49 7.74 24.42
C TYR A 250 -2.73 6.41 24.54
N PRO A 251 -3.42 5.31 24.90
CA PRO A 251 -2.79 3.99 24.95
C PRO A 251 -2.27 3.53 23.58
N PRO A 252 -1.09 2.91 23.49
CA PRO A 252 -0.56 2.36 22.25
C PRO A 252 -1.50 1.39 21.54
N GLU A 253 -2.32 0.63 22.29
CA GLU A 253 -3.25 -0.35 21.75
C GLU A 253 -4.43 0.26 20.97
N HIS A 254 -4.56 1.58 20.97
CA HIS A 254 -5.50 2.30 20.11
C HIS A 254 -5.05 2.34 18.64
N TYR A 255 -3.79 2.01 18.36
CA TYR A 255 -3.15 2.12 17.04
C TYR A 255 -2.53 0.79 16.60
N GLY A 256 -2.15 0.70 15.33
CA GLY A 256 -1.66 -0.53 14.70
C GLY A 256 -2.77 -1.38 14.11
N TRP A 257 -3.79 -0.75 13.53
CA TRP A 257 -4.97 -1.39 12.96
C TRP A 257 -5.19 -1.00 11.50
N VAL A 258 -5.96 -1.80 10.78
CA VAL A 258 -6.54 -1.39 9.50
C VAL A 258 -7.73 -0.47 9.76
N VAL A 259 -7.76 0.67 9.09
CA VAL A 259 -8.80 1.69 9.22
C VAL A 259 -9.61 1.76 7.92
N GLU A 260 -10.92 1.56 8.02
CA GLU A 260 -11.85 1.74 6.90
C GLU A 260 -12.47 3.13 6.93
N ILE A 261 -12.57 3.77 5.77
CA ILE A 261 -13.05 5.14 5.63
C ILE A 261 -14.11 5.21 4.53
N ASP A 262 -15.30 5.68 4.87
CA ASP A 262 -16.36 5.98 3.91
C ASP A 262 -15.98 7.23 3.09
N PRO A 263 -15.77 7.12 1.77
CA PRO A 263 -15.37 8.24 0.93
C PRO A 263 -16.40 9.37 0.87
N LYS A 264 -17.67 9.09 1.12
CA LYS A 264 -18.75 10.06 0.98
C LYS A 264 -18.85 11.02 2.15
N ASN A 265 -18.62 10.53 3.36
CA ASN A 265 -18.84 11.31 4.59
C ASN A 265 -17.63 11.35 5.52
N GLY A 266 -16.56 10.57 5.26
CA GLY A 266 -15.35 10.50 6.08
C GLY A 266 -15.55 9.72 7.39
N ALA A 267 -16.65 8.99 7.57
CA ALA A 267 -16.81 8.11 8.72
C ALA A 267 -15.74 7.03 8.69
N ALA A 268 -15.06 6.83 9.84
CA ALA A 268 -13.94 5.93 9.94
C ALA A 268 -14.12 4.89 11.05
N GLN A 269 -13.60 3.68 10.83
CA GLN A 269 -13.61 2.59 11.81
C GLN A 269 -12.35 1.75 11.74
N LYS A 270 -11.83 1.31 12.90
CA LYS A 270 -10.68 0.40 13.01
C LYS A 270 -11.15 -1.05 13.13
N HIS A 271 -10.57 -1.93 12.33
CA HIS A 271 -10.95 -3.36 12.27
C HIS A 271 -10.08 -4.22 13.18
N ILE A 272 -10.56 -4.48 14.39
CA ILE A 272 -9.81 -5.25 15.38
C ILE A 272 -9.65 -6.72 14.99
N ALA A 273 -10.59 -7.28 14.23
CA ALA A 273 -10.55 -8.66 13.79
C ALA A 273 -9.36 -9.00 12.88
N LEU A 274 -8.75 -7.99 12.25
CA LEU A 274 -7.57 -8.15 11.41
C LEU A 274 -6.25 -8.24 12.19
N GLY A 275 -6.29 -8.12 13.53
CA GLY A 275 -5.11 -8.16 14.38
C GLY A 275 -4.37 -6.81 14.47
N ARG A 276 -3.49 -6.68 15.45
CA ARG A 276 -2.66 -5.51 15.70
C ARG A 276 -1.19 -5.82 15.43
N PHE A 277 -0.65 -5.20 14.41
CA PHE A 277 0.76 -5.28 14.01
C PHE A 277 1.09 -4.10 13.09
N ALA A 278 2.31 -3.99 12.58
CA ALA A 278 2.66 -2.95 11.61
C ALA A 278 2.05 -3.29 10.25
N HIS A 279 0.78 -2.91 10.10
CA HIS A 279 0.07 -3.16 8.85
C HIS A 279 0.64 -2.32 7.72
N GLU A 280 1.34 -2.96 6.81
CA GLU A 280 1.78 -2.30 5.59
C GLU A 280 0.60 -2.05 4.66
N CYS A 281 -0.08 -3.09 4.26
CA CYS A 281 -1.22 -3.04 3.35
C CYS A 281 -2.41 -3.86 3.85
N CYS A 282 -3.55 -3.75 3.14
CA CYS A 282 -4.71 -4.61 3.34
C CYS A 282 -5.38 -4.89 1.99
N THR A 283 -4.85 -5.88 1.27
CA THR A 283 -5.32 -6.22 -0.08
C THR A 283 -6.41 -7.27 -0.01
N LEU A 284 -7.57 -6.96 -0.61
CA LEU A 284 -8.76 -7.79 -0.49
C LEU A 284 -9.06 -8.59 -1.75
N PHE A 285 -9.53 -9.81 -1.51
CA PHE A 285 -10.19 -10.65 -2.52
C PHE A 285 -11.61 -10.98 -2.06
N GLN A 286 -12.63 -10.79 -2.89
CA GLN A 286 -14.00 -11.17 -2.57
C GLN A 286 -14.33 -12.54 -3.15
N LEU A 287 -14.82 -13.44 -2.37
CA LEU A 287 -15.29 -14.75 -2.77
C LEU A 287 -16.65 -14.69 -3.50
N GLU A 288 -17.05 -15.78 -4.14
CA GLU A 288 -18.34 -15.86 -4.84
C GLU A 288 -19.54 -15.61 -3.91
N ASP A 289 -19.44 -16.05 -2.64
CA ASP A 289 -20.46 -15.87 -1.60
C ASP A 289 -20.42 -14.48 -0.93
N LYS A 290 -19.61 -13.56 -1.48
CA LYS A 290 -19.38 -12.19 -1.00
C LYS A 290 -18.62 -12.08 0.32
N ARG A 291 -18.14 -13.18 0.92
CA ARG A 291 -17.12 -13.08 1.95
C ARG A 291 -15.86 -12.48 1.36
N VAL A 292 -15.00 -11.93 2.20
CA VAL A 292 -13.74 -11.36 1.78
C VAL A 292 -12.56 -12.06 2.44
N VAL A 293 -11.49 -12.16 1.69
CA VAL A 293 -10.17 -12.54 2.18
C VAL A 293 -9.29 -11.31 2.13
N ALA A 294 -8.62 -10.98 3.24
CA ALA A 294 -7.66 -9.89 3.29
C ALA A 294 -6.26 -10.44 3.56
N TYR A 295 -5.28 -9.92 2.83
CA TYR A 295 -3.86 -10.20 3.04
C TYR A 295 -3.18 -8.94 3.56
N SER A 296 -2.27 -9.09 4.53
CA SER A 296 -1.54 -7.96 5.12
C SER A 296 -0.13 -8.39 5.51
N GLY A 297 0.85 -7.59 5.14
CA GLY A 297 2.23 -7.69 5.60
C GLY A 297 2.40 -7.03 6.97
N ASP A 298 3.28 -7.58 7.79
CA ASP A 298 3.72 -6.97 9.05
C ASP A 298 5.14 -6.47 8.85
N ASP A 299 5.30 -5.16 8.52
CA ASP A 299 6.63 -4.63 8.27
C ASP A 299 7.49 -4.64 9.53
N GLY A 300 8.53 -5.42 9.42
CA GLY A 300 9.54 -5.58 10.45
C GLY A 300 10.44 -6.77 10.17
N ASN A 301 11.67 -6.68 10.63
CA ASN A 301 12.59 -7.82 10.57
C ASN A 301 12.00 -9.01 11.32
N ASP A 302 11.96 -10.17 10.65
CA ASP A 302 11.49 -11.41 11.25
C ASP A 302 10.00 -11.39 11.67
N GLN A 303 9.21 -10.55 10.99
CA GLN A 303 7.76 -10.52 11.17
C GLN A 303 7.04 -11.39 10.14
N HIS A 304 5.72 -11.32 10.09
CA HIS A 304 4.90 -12.36 9.51
C HIS A 304 3.96 -11.85 8.42
N LEU A 305 3.48 -12.76 7.61
CA LEU A 305 2.42 -12.54 6.65
C LEU A 305 1.10 -13.05 7.24
N TYR A 306 0.06 -12.22 7.18
CA TYR A 306 -1.26 -12.52 7.71
C TYR A 306 -2.32 -12.62 6.62
N LYS A 307 -3.35 -13.42 6.91
CA LYS A 307 -4.53 -13.60 6.09
C LYS A 307 -5.76 -13.60 6.97
N PHE A 308 -6.75 -12.79 6.62
CA PHE A 308 -8.05 -12.79 7.29
C PHE A 308 -9.11 -13.34 6.34
N ILE A 309 -9.98 -14.22 6.84
CA ILE A 309 -11.14 -14.73 6.10
C ILE A 309 -12.39 -14.32 6.86
N SER A 310 -13.21 -13.48 6.24
CA SER A 310 -14.44 -13.02 6.87
C SER A 310 -15.47 -14.16 7.01
N SER A 311 -16.26 -14.11 8.07
CA SER A 311 -17.36 -15.05 8.30
C SER A 311 -18.69 -14.60 7.68
N LYS A 312 -18.76 -13.33 7.24
CA LYS A 312 -19.96 -12.72 6.68
C LYS A 312 -19.66 -12.01 5.37
N PRO A 313 -20.63 -11.99 4.44
CA PRO A 313 -20.52 -11.20 3.20
C PRO A 313 -20.27 -9.72 3.48
N ASN A 314 -19.40 -9.11 2.66
CA ASN A 314 -19.11 -7.67 2.64
C ASN A 314 -18.81 -7.09 4.05
N SER A 315 -17.97 -7.78 4.82
CA SER A 315 -17.67 -7.38 6.20
C SER A 315 -16.26 -7.76 6.60
N LEU A 316 -15.58 -6.84 7.30
CA LEU A 316 -14.29 -7.07 7.97
C LEU A 316 -14.45 -7.18 9.50
N LYS A 317 -15.69 -7.19 10.00
CA LYS A 317 -15.99 -7.17 11.43
C LYS A 317 -15.75 -8.49 12.13
N GLU A 318 -16.11 -9.60 11.48
CA GLU A 318 -16.09 -10.94 12.03
C GLU A 318 -15.42 -11.90 11.06
N GLY A 319 -14.53 -12.72 11.55
CA GLY A 319 -13.80 -13.70 10.75
C GLY A 319 -12.66 -14.32 11.55
N THR A 320 -11.80 -15.04 10.86
CA THR A 320 -10.63 -15.68 11.45
C THR A 320 -9.36 -15.08 10.84
N LEU A 321 -8.45 -14.66 11.70
CA LEU A 321 -7.10 -14.25 11.33
C LEU A 321 -6.20 -15.48 11.29
N TYR A 322 -5.37 -15.57 10.29
CA TYR A 322 -4.37 -16.61 10.08
C TYR A 322 -3.00 -15.99 9.89
N VAL A 323 -1.96 -16.79 10.18
CA VAL A 323 -0.56 -16.43 9.90
C VAL A 323 0.08 -17.50 9.02
N ALA A 324 1.02 -17.09 8.17
CA ALA A 324 1.65 -17.98 7.20
C ALA A 324 2.74 -18.86 7.82
N ASP A 325 2.69 -20.16 7.52
CA ASP A 325 3.82 -21.09 7.58
C ASP A 325 4.25 -21.38 6.13
N THR A 326 5.13 -20.55 5.59
CA THR A 326 5.57 -20.65 4.19
C THR A 326 6.41 -21.90 3.92
N LYS A 327 7.03 -22.48 4.95
CA LYS A 327 7.86 -23.68 4.83
C LYS A 327 7.00 -24.92 4.58
N ASN A 328 5.83 -24.98 5.22
CA ASN A 328 4.90 -26.10 5.09
C ASN A 328 3.70 -25.76 4.18
N GLY A 329 3.61 -24.53 3.67
CA GLY A 329 2.55 -24.08 2.79
C GLY A 329 1.17 -24.06 3.45
N LYS A 330 1.06 -23.53 4.67
CA LYS A 330 -0.16 -23.56 5.49
C LYS A 330 -0.47 -22.22 6.12
N TRP A 331 -1.75 -21.90 6.20
CA TRP A 331 -2.29 -20.82 7.03
C TRP A 331 -2.68 -21.36 8.40
N ILE A 332 -2.07 -20.87 9.47
CA ILE A 332 -2.32 -21.28 10.86
C ILE A 332 -3.28 -20.27 11.49
N SER A 333 -4.42 -20.73 12.02
CA SER A 333 -5.41 -19.83 12.61
C SER A 333 -4.94 -19.24 13.94
N LEU A 334 -5.19 -17.94 14.15
CA LEU A 334 -5.04 -17.26 15.43
C LEU A 334 -6.36 -17.29 16.24
N ASP A 335 -7.05 -18.40 16.18
CA ASP A 335 -8.32 -18.62 16.87
C ASP A 335 -8.07 -19.15 18.29
N TRP A 336 -8.33 -18.30 19.28
CA TRP A 336 -8.15 -18.63 20.69
C TRP A 336 -8.93 -19.86 21.12
N GLU A 337 -10.16 -20.06 20.59
CA GLU A 337 -11.00 -21.20 20.98
C GLU A 337 -10.45 -22.54 20.48
N HIS A 338 -9.75 -22.56 19.37
CA HIS A 338 -9.29 -23.79 18.72
C HIS A 338 -7.78 -24.04 18.83
N GLN A 339 -7.00 -23.07 19.38
CA GLN A 339 -5.55 -23.21 19.55
C GLN A 339 -5.16 -23.36 21.03
N PRO A 340 -4.79 -24.58 21.50
CA PRO A 340 -4.41 -24.82 22.89
C PRO A 340 -3.23 -23.95 23.36
N LEU A 341 -2.26 -23.67 22.49
CA LEU A 341 -1.11 -22.81 22.81
C LEU A 341 -1.57 -21.37 23.10
N LEU A 342 -2.51 -20.85 22.31
CA LEU A 342 -3.04 -19.51 22.54
C LEU A 342 -3.89 -19.45 23.82
N LYS A 343 -4.67 -20.49 24.13
CA LYS A 343 -5.41 -20.58 25.40
C LYS A 343 -4.50 -20.55 26.63
N SER A 344 -3.31 -21.11 26.51
CA SER A 344 -2.34 -21.10 27.64
C SER A 344 -1.65 -19.74 27.81
N ALA A 345 -1.49 -18.98 26.73
CA ALA A 345 -0.73 -17.72 26.72
C ALA A 345 -1.60 -16.47 26.88
N PHE A 346 -2.86 -16.52 26.41
CA PHE A 346 -3.76 -15.37 26.36
C PHE A 346 -5.10 -15.65 27.05
N LYS A 347 -5.74 -14.59 27.56
CA LYS A 347 -7.01 -14.70 28.28
C LYS A 347 -8.23 -14.90 27.39
N ASN A 348 -8.19 -14.40 26.18
CA ASN A 348 -9.29 -14.40 25.22
C ASN A 348 -8.84 -13.95 23.82
N GLN A 349 -9.74 -14.06 22.83
CA GLN A 349 -9.48 -13.67 21.45
C GLN A 349 -9.04 -12.20 21.28
N THR A 350 -9.59 -11.27 22.07
CA THR A 350 -9.21 -9.86 21.98
C THR A 350 -7.73 -9.65 22.34
N GLU A 351 -7.23 -10.35 23.36
CA GLU A 351 -5.82 -10.28 23.73
C GLU A 351 -4.91 -10.91 22.66
N VAL A 352 -5.33 -12.01 22.04
CA VAL A 352 -4.62 -12.60 20.87
C VAL A 352 -4.49 -11.59 19.75
N LEU A 353 -5.58 -10.88 19.41
CA LEU A 353 -5.57 -9.89 18.33
C LEU A 353 -4.73 -8.66 18.66
N ILE A 354 -4.74 -8.19 19.91
CA ILE A 354 -3.86 -7.07 20.36
C ILE A 354 -2.38 -7.46 20.32
N ARG A 355 -2.06 -8.73 20.59
CA ARG A 355 -0.71 -9.29 20.64
C ARG A 355 -0.47 -10.27 19.49
N ALA A 356 -0.94 -9.93 18.30
CA ALA A 356 -0.93 -10.84 17.14
C ALA A 356 0.48 -11.32 16.77
N ARG A 357 1.51 -10.46 16.86
CA ARG A 357 2.91 -10.82 16.64
C ARG A 357 3.39 -11.93 17.58
N GLU A 358 3.06 -11.81 18.87
CA GLU A 358 3.41 -12.80 19.86
C GLU A 358 2.64 -14.11 19.64
N ALA A 359 1.35 -14.03 19.32
CA ALA A 359 0.53 -15.19 19.00
C ALA A 359 1.05 -15.94 17.77
N ALA A 360 1.45 -15.23 16.72
CA ALA A 360 2.07 -15.78 15.51
C ALA A 360 3.37 -16.55 15.85
N LYS A 361 4.22 -15.93 16.66
CA LYS A 361 5.48 -16.55 17.11
C LYS A 361 5.26 -17.81 17.94
N ILE A 362 4.28 -17.82 18.87
CA ILE A 362 3.91 -18.98 19.67
C ILE A 362 3.45 -20.15 18.79
N LEU A 363 2.75 -19.86 17.69
CA LEU A 363 2.28 -20.87 16.73
C LEU A 363 3.37 -21.31 15.72
N GLY A 364 4.56 -20.74 15.77
CA GLY A 364 5.67 -21.10 14.89
C GLY A 364 5.50 -20.61 13.45
N ALA A 365 4.87 -19.47 13.26
CA ALA A 365 4.76 -18.80 11.96
C ALA A 365 6.15 -18.55 11.33
N THR A 366 6.20 -18.50 10.00
CA THR A 366 7.46 -18.22 9.31
C THR A 366 7.85 -16.75 9.49
N GLU A 367 9.07 -16.52 9.96
CA GLU A 367 9.71 -15.21 9.98
C GLU A 367 10.10 -14.81 8.56
N LEU A 368 9.72 -13.61 8.14
CA LEU A 368 9.98 -13.02 6.83
C LEU A 368 10.83 -11.73 6.95
N ASN A 369 11.35 -11.27 5.85
CA ASN A 369 12.28 -10.15 5.76
C ASN A 369 11.52 -8.85 5.42
N ARG A 370 10.87 -8.21 6.40
CA ARG A 370 10.02 -7.04 6.19
C ARG A 370 8.99 -7.29 5.08
N PRO A 371 7.91 -8.04 5.35
CA PRO A 371 6.82 -8.19 4.38
C PRO A 371 6.04 -6.88 4.30
N GLU A 372 6.22 -6.20 3.18
CA GLU A 372 5.62 -4.91 2.86
C GLU A 372 4.32 -5.08 2.06
N ASP A 373 4.22 -4.52 0.86
CA ASP A 373 3.01 -4.52 0.08
C ASP A 373 2.66 -5.89 -0.52
N ILE A 374 1.38 -6.09 -0.74
CA ILE A 374 0.81 -7.34 -1.27
C ILE A 374 -0.16 -7.00 -2.38
N GLU A 375 0.06 -7.61 -3.55
CA GLU A 375 -0.86 -7.46 -4.67
C GLU A 375 -1.28 -8.81 -5.25
N ILE A 376 -2.50 -8.87 -5.73
CA ILE A 376 -3.08 -10.06 -6.37
C ILE A 376 -3.04 -9.88 -7.88
N ASP A 377 -2.33 -10.77 -8.58
CA ASP A 377 -2.30 -10.76 -10.06
C ASP A 377 -3.72 -10.95 -10.61
N PRO A 378 -4.27 -9.96 -11.33
CA PRO A 378 -5.64 -10.00 -11.83
C PRO A 378 -5.87 -11.08 -12.90
N ILE A 379 -4.81 -11.67 -13.43
CA ILE A 379 -4.89 -12.67 -14.50
C ILE A 379 -4.81 -14.09 -13.93
N THR A 380 -3.97 -14.30 -12.91
CA THR A 380 -3.71 -15.66 -12.38
C THR A 380 -4.29 -15.90 -10.99
N GLY A 381 -4.64 -14.83 -10.24
CA GLY A 381 -5.02 -14.92 -8.84
C GLY A 381 -3.85 -15.18 -7.88
N ASN A 382 -2.62 -15.24 -8.38
CA ASN A 382 -1.45 -15.40 -7.53
C ASN A 382 -1.18 -14.13 -6.72
N ILE A 383 -0.63 -14.31 -5.53
CA ILE A 383 -0.35 -13.22 -4.59
C ILE A 383 1.14 -12.92 -4.66
N PHE A 384 1.49 -11.64 -4.82
CA PHE A 384 2.85 -11.15 -4.83
C PHE A 384 3.08 -10.29 -3.61
N ILE A 385 4.18 -10.51 -2.92
CA ILE A 385 4.54 -9.84 -1.66
C ILE A 385 5.95 -9.30 -1.82
N SER A 386 6.15 -8.02 -1.56
CA SER A 386 7.50 -7.45 -1.41
C SER A 386 8.09 -7.80 -0.05
N LEU A 387 9.32 -8.27 -0.08
CA LEU A 387 10.16 -8.50 1.10
C LEU A 387 11.35 -7.55 0.98
N THR A 388 11.33 -6.45 1.72
CA THR A 388 12.20 -5.30 1.46
C THR A 388 13.66 -5.55 1.78
N ASN A 389 13.95 -6.06 2.95
CA ASN A 389 15.30 -6.48 3.36
C ASN A 389 15.31 -7.13 4.75
N ASN A 390 16.44 -7.71 5.14
CA ASN A 390 16.76 -8.09 6.52
C ASN A 390 18.26 -7.93 6.74
N LYS A 391 18.70 -6.69 6.92
CA LYS A 391 20.13 -6.34 7.09
C LYS A 391 20.82 -7.16 8.19
N PRO A 392 20.21 -7.38 9.38
CA PRO A 392 20.79 -8.25 10.40
C PRO A 392 21.06 -9.69 9.95
N LYS A 393 20.29 -10.22 9.01
CA LYS A 393 20.46 -11.56 8.43
C LYS A 393 21.29 -11.57 7.13
N GLY A 394 21.78 -10.39 6.69
CA GLY A 394 22.60 -10.24 5.49
C GLY A 394 21.79 -10.14 4.18
N ASP A 395 20.47 -10.05 4.25
CA ASP A 395 19.64 -9.73 3.11
C ASP A 395 19.50 -8.21 2.98
N PHE A 396 20.34 -7.61 2.13
CA PHE A 396 20.36 -6.16 1.91
C PHE A 396 19.38 -5.70 0.84
N HIS A 397 18.98 -6.58 -0.07
CA HIS A 397 18.30 -6.19 -1.30
C HIS A 397 16.89 -6.73 -1.42
N GLY A 398 16.50 -7.65 -0.57
CA GLY A 398 15.14 -8.20 -0.53
C GLY A 398 14.74 -9.01 -1.76
N SER A 399 13.46 -9.27 -1.89
CA SER A 399 12.89 -10.07 -2.97
C SER A 399 11.39 -9.88 -3.11
N ILE A 400 10.83 -10.34 -4.21
CA ILE A 400 9.38 -10.52 -4.38
C ILE A 400 9.06 -11.99 -4.12
N LEU A 401 8.22 -12.26 -3.13
CA LEU A 401 7.67 -13.58 -2.84
C LEU A 401 6.37 -13.78 -3.64
N LYS A 402 6.14 -14.97 -4.16
CA LYS A 402 4.88 -15.36 -4.78
C LYS A 402 4.21 -16.48 -3.98
N ILE A 403 2.91 -16.31 -3.72
CA ILE A 403 2.05 -17.33 -3.13
C ILE A 403 1.00 -17.76 -4.17
N GLU A 404 0.82 -19.07 -4.28
CA GLU A 404 -0.20 -19.74 -5.08
C GLU A 404 -1.11 -20.51 -4.12
N GLU A 405 -2.33 -20.01 -3.91
CA GLU A 405 -3.32 -20.69 -3.08
C GLU A 405 -3.73 -22.02 -3.71
N SER A 406 -3.95 -23.05 -2.88
CA SER A 406 -4.33 -24.35 -3.39
C SER A 406 -5.66 -24.29 -4.15
N ASN A 407 -5.71 -24.90 -5.32
CA ASN A 407 -6.84 -24.86 -6.26
C ASN A 407 -7.17 -23.45 -6.77
N ASN A 408 -6.31 -22.47 -6.55
CA ASN A 408 -6.57 -21.05 -6.83
C ASN A 408 -7.80 -20.52 -6.03
N GLU A 409 -8.02 -21.03 -4.82
CA GLU A 409 -9.11 -20.66 -3.92
C GLU A 409 -8.55 -19.81 -2.78
N HIS A 410 -8.89 -18.53 -2.74
CA HIS A 410 -8.33 -17.60 -1.75
C HIS A 410 -8.74 -17.91 -0.30
N ASP A 411 -9.81 -18.66 -0.06
CA ASP A 411 -10.15 -19.16 1.29
C ASP A 411 -9.52 -20.52 1.62
N SER A 412 -8.66 -21.07 0.77
CA SER A 412 -7.84 -22.24 1.06
C SER A 412 -6.93 -21.99 2.27
N LEU A 413 -6.71 -23.03 3.08
CA LEU A 413 -5.75 -23.00 4.18
C LEU A 413 -4.39 -23.60 3.80
N ASN A 414 -4.19 -23.94 2.53
CA ASN A 414 -2.92 -24.44 2.00
C ASN A 414 -2.50 -23.64 0.76
N PHE A 415 -1.21 -23.43 0.63
CA PHE A 415 -0.63 -22.68 -0.47
C PHE A 415 0.77 -23.20 -0.82
N ARG A 416 1.33 -22.71 -1.90
CA ARG A 416 2.75 -22.84 -2.25
C ARG A 416 3.38 -21.45 -2.28
N ALA A 417 4.53 -21.32 -1.61
CA ALA A 417 5.34 -20.09 -1.67
C ALA A 417 6.62 -20.33 -2.47
N SER A 418 7.06 -19.32 -3.21
CA SER A 418 8.32 -19.32 -3.95
C SER A 418 8.84 -17.89 -4.14
N VAL A 419 10.15 -17.71 -4.18
CA VAL A 419 10.72 -16.42 -4.58
C VAL A 419 10.46 -16.23 -6.07
N TYR A 420 9.78 -15.12 -6.41
CA TYR A 420 9.53 -14.74 -7.79
C TYR A 420 10.73 -14.04 -8.41
N MET A 421 11.31 -13.07 -7.67
CA MET A 421 12.47 -12.32 -8.11
C MET A 421 13.27 -11.82 -6.91
N ALA A 422 14.59 -12.00 -6.91
CA ALA A 422 15.48 -11.50 -5.86
C ALA A 422 16.05 -10.13 -6.25
N GLY A 423 16.21 -9.23 -5.27
CA GLY A 423 16.93 -7.98 -5.44
C GLY A 423 18.43 -8.18 -5.63
N GLY A 424 19.14 -7.10 -5.89
CA GLY A 424 20.60 -7.08 -6.06
C GLY A 424 21.07 -6.65 -7.44
N GLY A 425 22.38 -6.61 -7.62
CA GLY A 425 23.02 -6.06 -8.83
C GLY A 425 22.66 -6.79 -10.13
N GLU A 426 22.31 -8.07 -10.07
CA GLU A 426 21.92 -8.87 -11.25
C GLU A 426 20.58 -8.37 -11.83
N ASN A 427 19.59 -8.13 -10.96
CA ASN A 427 18.28 -7.65 -11.36
C ASN A 427 18.14 -6.11 -11.30
N GLY A 428 19.13 -5.41 -10.73
CA GLY A 428 19.24 -3.95 -10.79
C GLY A 428 18.25 -3.20 -9.88
N PHE A 429 17.64 -3.85 -8.89
CA PHE A 429 16.82 -3.22 -7.86
C PHE A 429 17.23 -3.64 -6.45
N SER A 430 16.85 -2.87 -5.48
CA SER A 430 17.05 -3.14 -4.05
C SER A 430 15.87 -2.63 -3.26
N CYS A 431 15.52 -3.30 -2.16
CA CYS A 431 14.45 -2.93 -1.26
C CYS A 431 13.12 -2.73 -2.00
N PRO A 432 12.55 -3.78 -2.62
CA PRO A 432 11.21 -3.69 -3.23
C PRO A 432 10.19 -3.36 -2.15
N ASP A 433 9.25 -2.51 -2.51
CA ASP A 433 8.24 -1.99 -1.61
C ASP A 433 6.84 -2.09 -2.26
N ASN A 434 6.19 -0.98 -2.63
CA ASN A 434 4.84 -1.05 -3.15
C ASN A 434 4.76 -1.73 -4.53
N LEU A 435 3.71 -2.49 -4.73
CA LEU A 435 3.39 -3.24 -5.94
C LEU A 435 2.10 -2.71 -6.57
N ALA A 436 1.97 -2.85 -7.86
CA ALA A 436 0.70 -2.65 -8.56
C ALA A 436 0.66 -3.48 -9.83
N PHE A 437 -0.52 -3.94 -10.23
CA PHE A 437 -0.73 -4.54 -11.54
C PHE A 437 -1.46 -3.57 -12.46
N ASP A 438 -0.98 -3.42 -13.70
CA ASP A 438 -1.75 -2.74 -14.73
C ASP A 438 -2.81 -3.66 -15.35
N LEU A 439 -3.65 -3.12 -16.24
CA LEU A 439 -4.75 -3.86 -16.87
C LEU A 439 -4.29 -5.08 -17.71
N ALA A 440 -3.03 -5.12 -18.11
CA ALA A 440 -2.46 -6.25 -18.86
C ALA A 440 -1.78 -7.28 -17.93
N GLY A 441 -1.78 -7.05 -16.63
CA GLY A 441 -1.12 -7.89 -15.64
C GLY A 441 0.40 -7.74 -15.61
N ASN A 442 0.94 -6.60 -16.07
CA ASN A 442 2.33 -6.28 -15.84
C ASN A 442 2.49 -5.83 -14.38
N LEU A 443 3.54 -6.31 -13.71
CA LEU A 443 3.83 -5.93 -12.33
C LEU A 443 4.68 -4.65 -12.31
N TRP A 444 4.18 -3.63 -11.61
CA TRP A 444 4.89 -2.40 -11.31
C TRP A 444 5.35 -2.44 -9.86
N MET A 445 6.53 -1.90 -9.58
CA MET A 445 7.16 -2.00 -8.27
C MET A 445 7.95 -0.73 -7.95
N THR A 446 7.76 -0.19 -6.77
CA THR A 446 8.60 0.86 -6.19
C THR A 446 9.70 0.28 -5.33
N THR A 447 10.61 1.12 -4.84
CA THR A 447 11.67 0.73 -3.91
C THR A 447 11.75 1.71 -2.74
N ASP A 448 12.00 1.16 -1.54
CA ASP A 448 12.31 1.90 -0.31
C ASP A 448 13.75 1.62 0.16
N MET A 449 14.70 2.34 -0.40
CA MET A 449 16.03 2.47 0.20
C MET A 449 16.03 3.73 1.07
N SER A 450 16.16 3.58 2.38
CA SER A 450 16.19 4.70 3.31
C SER A 450 17.15 5.82 2.89
N GLY A 451 16.73 7.07 2.97
CA GLY A 451 17.56 8.25 2.70
C GLY A 451 18.86 8.27 3.50
N SER A 452 18.88 7.62 4.67
CA SER A 452 20.07 7.49 5.50
C SER A 452 21.20 6.63 4.91
N VAL A 453 20.91 5.78 3.91
CA VAL A 453 21.88 4.86 3.27
C VAL A 453 22.04 5.07 1.77
N MET A 454 21.06 5.73 1.11
CA MET A 454 21.12 6.05 -0.31
C MET A 454 22.35 6.90 -0.66
N ASN A 455 22.96 6.63 -1.82
CA ASN A 455 24.06 7.41 -2.39
C ASN A 455 25.33 7.49 -1.52
N LYS A 456 25.50 6.61 -0.53
CA LYS A 456 26.69 6.55 0.32
C LYS A 456 27.66 5.46 -0.19
N GLU A 457 28.94 5.82 -0.35
CA GLU A 457 29.97 4.94 -0.95
C GLU A 457 30.18 3.64 -0.16
N GLU A 458 29.99 3.67 1.16
CA GLU A 458 30.22 2.53 2.06
C GLU A 458 29.01 1.61 2.16
N GLU A 459 27.87 2.00 1.58
CA GLU A 459 26.63 1.25 1.68
C GLU A 459 26.42 0.34 0.46
N PRO A 460 25.80 -0.84 0.64
CA PRO A 460 25.55 -1.78 -0.45
C PRO A 460 24.58 -1.24 -1.52
N TYR A 461 23.96 -0.11 -1.25
CA TYR A 461 22.95 0.54 -2.09
C TYR A 461 23.51 1.54 -3.10
N MET A 462 24.82 1.87 -3.04
CA MET A 462 25.45 2.93 -3.83
C MET A 462 25.16 2.85 -5.34
N HIS A 463 25.07 1.64 -5.89
CA HIS A 463 24.85 1.43 -7.33
C HIS A 463 23.40 1.61 -7.77
N PHE A 464 22.45 1.56 -6.85
CA PHE A 464 21.02 1.74 -7.16
C PHE A 464 20.61 3.19 -7.21
N LYS A 465 21.39 4.08 -6.56
CA LYS A 465 21.17 5.53 -6.48
C LYS A 465 19.86 5.88 -5.75
N ASN A 466 19.05 6.80 -6.32
CA ASN A 466 17.75 7.16 -5.75
C ASN A 466 16.73 6.02 -5.94
N ASN A 467 15.72 6.01 -5.10
CA ASN A 467 14.57 5.12 -5.22
C ASN A 467 13.93 5.24 -6.60
N SER A 468 13.23 4.21 -7.02
CA SER A 468 12.84 4.07 -8.42
C SER A 468 11.52 3.33 -8.58
N LEU A 469 10.90 3.55 -9.73
CA LEU A 469 9.77 2.76 -10.20
C LEU A 469 10.24 1.82 -11.31
N PHE A 470 9.86 0.57 -11.19
CA PHE A 470 10.14 -0.50 -12.15
C PHE A 470 8.87 -1.08 -12.74
N VAL A 471 9.00 -1.72 -13.90
CA VAL A 471 7.95 -2.57 -14.46
C VAL A 471 8.53 -3.90 -14.91
N ILE A 472 7.78 -4.97 -14.67
CA ILE A 472 8.07 -6.33 -15.10
C ILE A 472 6.95 -6.74 -16.06
N PRO A 473 7.17 -6.68 -17.39
CA PRO A 473 6.16 -7.08 -18.36
C PRO A 473 5.82 -8.56 -18.22
N ARG A 474 4.54 -8.87 -18.22
CA ARG A 474 4.06 -10.26 -18.19
C ARG A 474 4.27 -10.97 -19.53
N ILE A 475 4.15 -10.25 -20.63
CA ILE A 475 4.20 -10.77 -21.99
C ILE A 475 4.99 -9.85 -22.92
N GLY A 476 5.28 -10.33 -24.12
CA GLY A 476 6.03 -9.59 -25.12
C GLY A 476 7.53 -9.91 -25.10
N LYS A 477 8.34 -9.07 -25.76
CA LYS A 477 9.79 -9.31 -25.90
C LYS A 477 10.58 -9.13 -24.61
N ASP A 478 10.04 -8.34 -23.71
CA ASP A 478 10.67 -8.03 -22.42
C ASP A 478 9.98 -8.75 -21.25
N ALA A 479 9.18 -9.79 -21.54
CA ALA A 479 8.50 -10.58 -20.52
C ALA A 479 9.49 -11.09 -19.45
N GLY A 480 9.14 -10.85 -18.19
CA GLY A 480 9.93 -11.26 -17.02
C GLY A 480 11.21 -10.45 -16.78
N LYS A 481 11.52 -9.43 -17.60
CA LYS A 481 12.64 -8.51 -17.34
C LYS A 481 12.19 -7.39 -16.43
N ILE A 482 13.05 -7.01 -15.50
CA ILE A 482 12.81 -5.83 -14.68
C ILE A 482 13.38 -4.58 -15.38
N ILE A 483 12.56 -3.55 -15.51
CA ILE A 483 12.90 -2.35 -16.29
C ILE A 483 12.59 -1.12 -15.45
N ARG A 484 13.62 -0.32 -15.14
CA ARG A 484 13.48 0.95 -14.44
C ARG A 484 12.83 1.98 -15.34
N VAL A 485 11.70 2.55 -14.94
CA VAL A 485 10.95 3.52 -15.73
C VAL A 485 10.90 4.92 -15.13
N ALA A 486 11.20 5.04 -13.82
CA ALA A 486 11.39 6.33 -13.17
C ALA A 486 12.49 6.27 -12.10
N ASN A 487 13.11 7.43 -11.83
CA ASN A 487 13.95 7.66 -10.65
C ASN A 487 13.31 8.79 -9.83
N ALA A 488 13.27 8.62 -8.52
CA ALA A 488 12.76 9.62 -7.58
C ALA A 488 13.74 10.80 -7.42
N PRO A 489 13.26 11.95 -6.94
CA PRO A 489 14.13 13.03 -6.47
C PRO A 489 15.03 12.57 -5.32
N ARG A 490 15.98 13.43 -4.92
CA ARG A 490 16.91 13.13 -3.84
C ARG A 490 16.18 12.92 -2.50
N ASP A 491 16.60 11.89 -1.78
CA ASP A 491 16.08 11.44 -0.50
C ASP A 491 14.59 11.06 -0.52
N ALA A 492 13.96 11.04 -1.70
CA ALA A 492 12.57 10.69 -1.86
C ALA A 492 12.37 9.20 -2.12
N GLU A 493 11.17 8.77 -1.83
CA GLU A 493 10.63 7.47 -2.15
C GLU A 493 9.47 7.61 -3.12
N PHE A 494 9.22 6.60 -3.94
CA PHE A 494 7.99 6.45 -4.70
C PHE A 494 7.10 5.45 -3.99
N THR A 495 5.85 5.84 -3.72
CA THR A 495 4.90 4.99 -3.01
C THR A 495 3.53 5.01 -3.66
N GLY A 496 2.68 4.07 -3.30
CA GLY A 496 1.27 4.01 -3.65
C GLY A 496 0.96 4.09 -5.15
N PRO A 497 1.61 3.30 -6.02
CA PRO A 497 1.29 3.29 -7.45
C PRO A 497 -0.14 2.80 -7.68
N TRP A 498 -0.99 3.64 -8.29
CA TRP A 498 -2.38 3.32 -8.57
C TRP A 498 -2.80 3.71 -9.97
N PHE A 499 -3.34 2.78 -10.75
CA PHE A 499 -3.82 3.07 -12.09
C PHE A 499 -5.24 3.65 -12.08
N SER A 500 -5.47 4.66 -12.92
CA SER A 500 -6.83 5.09 -13.25
C SER A 500 -7.63 3.92 -13.84
N PRO A 501 -8.97 3.90 -13.70
CA PRO A 501 -9.79 2.78 -14.19
C PRO A 501 -9.65 2.49 -15.68
N ASP A 502 -9.30 3.49 -16.48
CA ASP A 502 -9.03 3.33 -17.93
C ASP A 502 -7.58 2.91 -18.23
N GLY A 503 -6.73 2.76 -17.20
CA GLY A 503 -5.34 2.36 -17.30
C GLY A 503 -4.42 3.38 -17.98
N LYS A 504 -4.84 4.63 -18.19
CA LYS A 504 -4.06 5.63 -18.93
C LYS A 504 -3.22 6.54 -18.05
N THR A 505 -3.51 6.55 -16.76
CA THR A 505 -2.80 7.34 -15.76
C THR A 505 -2.34 6.44 -14.64
N LEU A 506 -1.09 6.60 -14.23
CA LEU A 506 -0.56 6.09 -12.99
C LEU A 506 -0.46 7.26 -12.00
N PHE A 507 -1.25 7.23 -10.93
CA PHE A 507 -1.03 8.07 -9.76
C PHE A 507 0.12 7.47 -8.95
N LEU A 508 1.01 8.34 -8.47
CA LEU A 508 2.18 7.93 -7.72
C LEU A 508 2.52 9.01 -6.70
N SER A 509 2.79 8.62 -5.47
CA SER A 509 3.32 9.54 -4.47
C SER A 509 4.83 9.67 -4.60
N VAL A 510 5.31 10.90 -4.39
CA VAL A 510 6.72 11.22 -4.15
C VAL A 510 6.80 11.61 -2.68
N GLN A 511 7.17 10.65 -1.85
CA GLN A 511 7.21 10.78 -0.41
C GLN A 511 8.53 11.44 0.02
N HIS A 512 8.49 12.23 1.06
CA HIS A 512 9.61 12.85 1.80
C HIS A 512 10.83 13.36 0.99
N PRO A 513 10.69 14.06 -0.16
CA PRO A 513 11.85 14.65 -0.81
C PRO A 513 12.62 15.53 0.21
N GLY A 514 13.94 15.35 0.27
CA GLY A 514 14.76 16.07 1.23
C GLY A 514 14.67 15.59 2.68
N GLU A 515 14.30 14.33 2.93
CA GLU A 515 14.20 13.74 4.27
C GLU A 515 15.45 13.93 5.13
N GLN A 516 16.63 13.95 4.52
CA GLN A 516 17.89 14.12 5.24
C GLN A 516 18.22 15.58 5.61
N THR A 517 17.28 16.51 5.44
CA THR A 517 17.44 17.93 5.77
C THR A 517 17.52 18.14 7.28
N ILE A 518 18.62 18.75 7.73
CA ILE A 518 18.84 19.17 9.11
C ILE A 518 18.83 20.70 9.30
N ASP A 519 18.85 21.44 8.22
CA ASP A 519 18.82 22.92 8.19
C ASP A 519 17.93 23.40 7.03
N LEU A 520 16.86 24.12 7.35
CA LEU A 520 15.90 24.65 6.37
C LEU A 520 16.51 25.63 5.37
N LYS A 521 17.68 26.23 5.68
CA LYS A 521 18.39 27.11 4.75
C LYS A 521 19.15 26.33 3.67
N ASN A 522 19.43 25.06 3.92
CA ASN A 522 20.20 24.16 3.06
C ASN A 522 19.50 22.80 2.97
N PRO A 523 18.29 22.73 2.42
CA PRO A 523 17.60 21.46 2.29
C PRO A 523 18.35 20.53 1.31
N THR A 524 18.27 19.22 1.54
CA THR A 524 18.97 18.23 0.70
C THR A 524 18.28 17.99 -0.64
N SER A 525 17.00 18.35 -0.77
CA SER A 525 16.22 18.41 -2.00
C SER A 525 15.50 19.74 -2.11
N LEU A 526 15.20 20.16 -3.35
CA LEU A 526 14.35 21.32 -3.65
C LEU A 526 13.09 20.92 -4.42
N TRP A 527 12.93 19.62 -4.69
CA TRP A 527 11.79 19.13 -5.46
C TRP A 527 10.46 19.41 -4.72
N PRO A 528 9.39 19.85 -5.36
CA PRO A 528 9.16 20.04 -6.80
C PRO A 528 9.57 21.43 -7.35
N PHE A 529 10.60 22.06 -6.79
CA PHE A 529 11.18 23.34 -7.20
C PHE A 529 10.22 24.53 -7.06
N ASP A 530 9.46 24.55 -5.98
CA ASP A 530 8.59 25.67 -5.64
C ASP A 530 9.39 26.93 -5.27
N LYS A 531 8.75 28.09 -5.37
CA LYS A 531 9.39 29.39 -5.13
C LYS A 531 9.91 29.59 -3.70
N ASP A 532 9.38 28.85 -2.73
CA ASP A 532 9.79 28.90 -1.33
C ASP A 532 11.03 28.06 -1.04
N ASN A 533 11.54 27.29 -2.01
CA ASN A 533 12.67 26.38 -1.88
C ASN A 533 12.51 25.34 -0.75
N ILE A 534 11.28 24.98 -0.43
CA ILE A 534 10.98 23.93 0.56
C ILE A 534 10.58 22.67 -0.22
N PRO A 535 11.21 21.51 0.05
CA PRO A 535 10.79 20.27 -0.58
C PRO A 535 9.38 19.88 -0.10
N LYS A 536 8.55 19.36 -1.02
CA LYS A 536 7.15 19.05 -0.72
C LYS A 536 6.77 17.65 -1.20
N PRO A 537 6.41 16.74 -0.29
CA PRO A 537 5.74 15.51 -0.68
C PRO A 537 4.55 15.80 -1.58
N SER A 538 4.41 15.05 -2.67
CA SER A 538 3.43 15.35 -3.71
C SER A 538 2.91 14.09 -4.38
N VAL A 539 1.65 14.11 -4.80
CA VAL A 539 1.12 13.11 -5.73
C VAL A 539 1.31 13.61 -7.16
N VAL A 540 1.86 12.76 -8.01
CA VAL A 540 2.01 13.01 -9.45
C VAL A 540 1.06 12.11 -10.24
N ALA A 541 0.60 12.63 -11.37
CA ALA A 541 -0.14 11.84 -12.37
C ALA A 541 0.80 11.61 -13.56
N ILE A 542 1.21 10.37 -13.77
CA ILE A 542 2.07 9.92 -14.86
C ILE A 542 1.20 9.42 -15.99
N THR A 543 1.43 9.90 -17.19
CA THR A 543 0.70 9.56 -18.42
C THR A 543 1.69 9.31 -19.55
N GLY A 544 1.20 8.87 -20.69
CA GLY A 544 2.01 8.75 -21.90
C GLY A 544 1.74 7.48 -22.69
N ASP A 545 2.20 7.48 -23.94
CA ASP A 545 1.95 6.37 -24.87
C ASP A 545 2.59 5.04 -24.43
N LEU A 546 3.57 5.09 -23.52
CA LEU A 546 4.17 3.88 -22.97
C LEU A 546 3.19 3.13 -22.05
N ILE A 547 2.48 3.83 -21.14
CA ILE A 547 1.46 3.21 -20.29
C ILE A 547 0.36 2.58 -21.15
N GLU A 548 -0.14 3.32 -22.14
CA GLU A 548 -1.18 2.80 -23.03
C GLU A 548 -0.73 1.55 -23.80
N ARG A 549 0.52 1.53 -24.28
CA ARG A 549 1.09 0.35 -24.96
C ARG A 549 1.27 -0.84 -24.01
N MET A 550 1.71 -0.59 -22.77
CA MET A 550 1.87 -1.64 -21.76
C MET A 550 0.51 -2.28 -21.46
N ASN A 551 -0.52 -1.49 -21.22
CA ASN A 551 -1.88 -1.96 -20.98
C ASN A 551 -2.45 -2.75 -22.17
N ASN A 552 -2.05 -2.44 -23.40
CA ASN A 552 -2.49 -3.14 -24.60
C ASN A 552 -1.69 -4.41 -24.92
N LEU A 553 -0.65 -4.75 -24.18
CA LEU A 553 0.16 -5.95 -24.45
C LEU A 553 -0.68 -7.24 -24.40
N HIS A 554 -1.73 -7.32 -23.58
CA HIS A 554 -2.62 -8.49 -23.52
C HIS A 554 -3.27 -8.84 -24.86
N ILE A 555 -3.37 -7.90 -25.81
CA ILE A 555 -3.97 -8.11 -27.12
C ILE A 555 -3.12 -9.04 -27.99
N ILE A 556 -1.81 -9.06 -27.80
CA ILE A 556 -0.91 -9.93 -28.55
C ILE A 556 -0.91 -11.39 -28.07
N GLU A 557 -1.51 -11.69 -26.92
CA GLU A 557 -1.73 -13.08 -26.47
C GLU A 557 -2.90 -13.79 -27.14
N LYS A 558 -3.81 -13.03 -27.77
CA LYS A 558 -4.92 -13.66 -28.50
C LYS A 558 -4.36 -14.33 -29.75
N PRO A 559 -4.59 -15.66 -29.95
CA PRO A 559 -4.11 -16.38 -31.12
C PRO A 559 -4.74 -15.89 -32.42
#